data_d1277ceb8793ff6d8e7eba33f7cb40c6
#
_entry.id   d1277ceb8793ff6d8e7eba33f7cb40c6
#
_cell.length_a   1.000
_cell.length_b   1.000
_cell.length_c   1.000
_cell.angle_alpha   90.00
_cell.angle_beta   90.00
_cell.angle_gamma   90.00
#
_symmetry.space_group_name_H-M   'P 1'
#
loop_
_entity.id
_entity.type
_entity.pdbx_description
1 polymer ?
#
loop_
_entity_poly.entity_id
_entity_poly.type
_entity_poly.pdbx_seq_one_letter_code
_entity_poly.pdbx_strand_id
1 'polypeptide(L)'
;GMKQKLALSCALIHRPDVLFLDEPTTGVDPVSRSEFWDMLDRLKRQGITILVSTPYMDEASRCDRIALVRSGECLSIDTPVGIRTSFDRRLYAVRCASMYKLLGDLREFPDTNSCFAFGDAHHLTLRRDGEDVMRRLQEYLKGKGYADVSIERLEPSVEDCFMAL
;
A
#
# COMPACT_ATOMS: atom_id res chain seq x y z
N GLY A 1 -3.46 -17.40 13.29
CA GLY A 1 -4.79 -17.67 13.63
C GLY A 1 -5.19 -17.88 15.08
N MET A 2 -5.07 -19.11 15.61
CA MET A 2 -5.68 -19.44 16.91
C MET A 2 -5.01 -18.74 18.11
N LYS A 3 -3.69 -18.62 18.11
CA LYS A 3 -2.94 -17.95 19.20
C LYS A 3 -3.32 -16.48 19.32
N GLN A 4 -3.47 -15.78 18.22
CA GLN A 4 -3.86 -14.37 18.17
C GLN A 4 -5.30 -14.17 18.68
N LYS A 5 -6.23 -15.05 18.29
CA LYS A 5 -7.61 -15.01 18.79
C LYS A 5 -7.66 -15.27 20.30
N LEU A 6 -6.84 -16.20 20.81
CA LEU A 6 -6.74 -16.46 22.25
C LEU A 6 -6.18 -15.24 23.00
N ALA A 7 -5.09 -14.64 22.52
CA ALA A 7 -4.48 -13.45 23.13
C ALA A 7 -5.49 -12.29 23.17
N LEU A 8 -6.21 -12.05 22.08
CA LEU A 8 -7.26 -11.04 22.05
C LEU A 8 -8.39 -11.36 23.04
N SER A 9 -8.82 -12.63 23.13
CA SER A 9 -9.84 -13.03 24.09
C SER A 9 -9.40 -12.76 25.55
N CYS A 10 -8.14 -13.02 25.87
CA CYS A 10 -7.58 -12.71 27.20
C CYS A 10 -7.60 -11.20 27.48
N ALA A 11 -7.22 -10.36 26.48
CA ALA A 11 -7.25 -8.91 26.63
C ALA A 11 -8.66 -8.35 26.84
N LEU A 12 -9.68 -9.02 26.31
CA LEU A 12 -11.07 -8.60 26.40
C LEU A 12 -11.79 -8.98 27.71
N ILE A 13 -11.19 -9.84 28.53
CA ILE A 13 -11.77 -10.29 29.83
C ILE A 13 -12.13 -9.08 30.71
N HIS A 14 -11.28 -8.05 30.72
CA HIS A 14 -11.44 -6.86 31.55
C HIS A 14 -12.34 -5.78 30.94
N ARG A 15 -12.97 -6.04 29.77
CA ARG A 15 -13.81 -5.08 29.04
C ARG A 15 -13.13 -3.71 28.87
N PRO A 16 -12.00 -3.64 28.19
CA PRO A 16 -11.25 -2.40 28.05
C PRO A 16 -11.99 -1.40 27.15
N ASP A 17 -11.86 -0.11 27.45
CA ASP A 17 -12.31 0.97 26.58
C ASP A 17 -11.33 1.18 25.41
N VAL A 18 -10.06 0.86 25.61
CA VAL A 18 -8.96 0.99 24.62
C VAL A 18 -8.16 -0.30 24.53
N LEU A 19 -7.93 -0.75 23.32
CA LEU A 19 -7.15 -1.95 23.00
C LEU A 19 -5.92 -1.57 22.17
N PHE A 20 -4.73 -1.98 22.62
CA PHE A 20 -3.47 -1.82 21.91
C PHE A 20 -3.04 -3.16 21.35
N LEU A 21 -2.79 -3.22 20.04
CA LEU A 21 -2.38 -4.42 19.34
C LEU A 21 -1.11 -4.13 18.53
N ASP A 22 -0.04 -4.85 18.85
CA ASP A 22 1.24 -4.71 18.17
C ASP A 22 1.42 -5.87 17.20
N GLU A 23 1.42 -5.57 15.90
CA GLU A 23 1.52 -6.50 14.78
C GLU A 23 0.69 -7.80 14.94
N PRO A 24 -0.61 -7.71 15.26
CA PRO A 24 -1.39 -8.87 15.72
C PRO A 24 -1.57 -9.96 14.67
N THR A 25 -1.32 -9.66 13.41
CA THR A 25 -1.54 -10.56 12.28
C THR A 25 -0.24 -11.03 11.61
N THR A 26 0.92 -10.64 12.14
CA THR A 26 2.21 -11.08 11.60
C THR A 26 2.34 -12.60 11.68
N GLY A 27 2.70 -13.22 10.53
CA GLY A 27 2.80 -14.68 10.41
C GLY A 27 1.47 -15.43 10.39
N VAL A 28 0.36 -14.73 10.17
CA VAL A 28 -0.99 -15.31 10.04
C VAL A 28 -1.36 -15.44 8.55
N ASP A 29 -1.99 -16.56 8.20
CA ASP A 29 -2.48 -16.78 6.84
C ASP A 29 -3.56 -15.75 6.43
N PRO A 30 -3.74 -15.47 5.12
CA PRO A 30 -4.64 -14.41 4.65
C PRO A 30 -6.10 -14.56 5.11
N VAL A 31 -6.61 -15.80 5.19
CA VAL A 31 -8.00 -16.06 5.60
C VAL A 31 -8.17 -15.71 7.08
N SER A 32 -7.27 -16.24 7.94
CA SER A 32 -7.28 -15.95 9.37
C SER A 32 -7.03 -14.47 9.68
N ARG A 33 -6.25 -13.77 8.84
CA ARG A 33 -6.06 -12.30 8.93
C ARG A 33 -7.38 -11.58 8.69
N SER A 34 -8.09 -11.91 7.63
CA SER A 34 -9.39 -11.30 7.32
C SER A 34 -10.38 -11.50 8.47
N GLU A 35 -10.50 -12.74 8.97
CA GLU A 35 -11.37 -13.05 10.11
C GLU A 35 -11.01 -12.27 11.39
N PHE A 36 -9.70 -12.07 11.63
CA PHE A 36 -9.23 -11.30 12.78
C PHE A 36 -9.65 -9.83 12.67
N TRP A 37 -9.49 -9.22 11.50
CA TRP A 37 -9.93 -7.85 11.24
C TRP A 37 -11.45 -7.69 11.33
N ASP A 38 -12.23 -8.67 10.85
CA ASP A 38 -13.68 -8.65 11.00
C ASP A 38 -14.10 -8.71 12.48
N MET A 39 -13.31 -9.37 13.31
CA MET A 39 -13.52 -9.38 14.76
C MET A 39 -13.19 -8.00 15.37
N LEU A 40 -12.10 -7.35 14.97
CA LEU A 40 -11.78 -5.99 15.41
C LEU A 40 -12.87 -4.99 15.01
N ASP A 41 -13.42 -5.09 13.80
CA ASP A 41 -14.54 -4.26 13.34
C ASP A 41 -15.81 -4.43 14.20
N ARG A 42 -16.07 -5.65 14.70
CA ARG A 42 -17.16 -5.89 15.64
C ARG A 42 -16.91 -5.24 17.00
N LEU A 43 -15.68 -5.34 17.53
CA LEU A 43 -15.31 -4.72 18.80
C LEU A 43 -15.39 -3.19 18.71
N LYS A 44 -14.93 -2.61 17.61
CA LYS A 44 -15.07 -1.18 17.34
C LYS A 44 -16.54 -0.73 17.37
N ARG A 45 -17.43 -1.49 16.74
CA ARG A 45 -18.89 -1.20 16.79
C ARG A 45 -19.50 -1.32 18.18
N GLN A 46 -18.87 -2.03 19.10
CA GLN A 46 -19.26 -2.11 20.51
C GLN A 46 -18.69 -0.95 21.35
N GLY A 47 -17.99 0.00 20.72
CA GLY A 47 -17.44 1.20 21.36
C GLY A 47 -15.99 1.10 21.84
N ILE A 48 -15.30 -0.01 21.56
CA ILE A 48 -13.87 -0.15 21.94
C ILE A 48 -13.02 0.66 20.95
N THR A 49 -12.16 1.52 21.47
CA THR A 49 -11.12 2.21 20.69
C THR A 49 -9.96 1.26 20.47
N ILE A 50 -9.54 1.07 19.23
CA ILE A 50 -8.47 0.10 18.89
C ILE A 50 -7.31 0.83 18.21
N LEU A 51 -6.10 0.70 18.79
CA LEU A 51 -4.85 1.11 18.17
C LEU A 51 -4.07 -0.13 17.74
N VAL A 52 -3.79 -0.21 16.44
CA VAL A 52 -3.06 -1.35 15.84
C VAL A 52 -1.78 -0.84 15.20
N SER A 53 -0.63 -1.46 15.50
CA SER A 53 0.54 -1.36 14.64
C SER A 53 0.51 -2.49 13.59
N THR A 54 0.85 -2.20 12.36
CA THR A 54 0.94 -3.21 11.30
C THR A 54 1.91 -2.76 10.20
N PRO A 55 2.73 -3.66 9.64
CA PRO A 55 3.53 -3.39 8.45
C PRO A 55 2.72 -3.55 7.14
N TYR A 56 1.46 -4.00 7.22
CA TYR A 56 0.63 -4.31 6.06
C TYR A 56 -0.29 -3.14 5.71
N MET A 57 -0.09 -2.52 4.54
CA MET A 57 -0.85 -1.34 4.12
C MET A 57 -2.30 -1.65 3.73
N ASP A 58 -2.60 -2.88 3.34
CA ASP A 58 -3.97 -3.38 3.14
C ASP A 58 -4.77 -3.38 4.46
N GLU A 59 -4.11 -3.72 5.58
CA GLU A 59 -4.70 -3.64 6.92
C GLU A 59 -4.88 -2.20 7.38
N ALA A 60 -3.87 -1.34 7.17
CA ALA A 60 -3.97 0.08 7.48
C ALA A 60 -5.16 0.73 6.75
N SER A 61 -5.47 0.29 5.54
CA SER A 61 -6.62 0.77 4.76
C SER A 61 -7.99 0.43 5.37
N ARG A 62 -8.07 -0.49 6.34
CA ARG A 62 -9.29 -0.84 7.10
C ARG A 62 -9.51 0.07 8.33
N CYS A 63 -8.52 0.85 8.72
CA CYS A 63 -8.61 1.74 9.86
C CYS A 63 -9.37 3.04 9.52
N ASP A 64 -9.96 3.68 10.54
CA ASP A 64 -10.61 4.99 10.35
C ASP A 64 -9.57 6.11 10.18
N ARG A 65 -8.44 5.98 10.87
CA ARG A 65 -7.27 6.87 10.78
C ARG A 65 -6.00 6.05 10.80
N ILE A 66 -5.00 6.52 10.09
CA ILE A 66 -3.67 5.90 10.03
C ILE A 66 -2.58 6.93 10.30
N ALA A 67 -1.53 6.50 10.97
CA ALA A 67 -0.29 7.23 11.11
C ALA A 67 0.79 6.47 10.33
N LEU A 68 1.37 7.10 9.32
CA LEU A 68 2.50 6.56 8.57
C LEU A 68 3.78 6.88 9.33
N VAL A 69 4.50 5.85 9.75
CA VAL A 69 5.73 5.99 10.57
C VAL A 69 6.90 5.34 9.83
N ARG A 70 8.02 6.05 9.75
CA ARG A 70 9.28 5.54 9.18
C ARG A 70 10.46 6.05 9.97
N SER A 71 11.38 5.16 10.34
CA SER A 71 12.60 5.50 11.10
C SER A 71 12.35 6.27 12.40
N GLY A 72 11.22 6.00 13.08
CA GLY A 72 10.83 6.66 14.32
C GLY A 72 10.13 8.01 14.14
N GLU A 73 9.97 8.48 12.89
CA GLU A 73 9.27 9.72 12.58
C GLU A 73 7.86 9.46 12.05
N CYS A 74 6.90 10.26 12.51
CA CYS A 74 5.54 10.23 11.99
C CYS A 74 5.47 11.14 10.74
N LEU A 75 5.30 10.52 9.58
CA LEU A 75 5.31 11.21 8.29
C LEU A 75 3.97 11.87 7.97
N SER A 76 2.87 11.22 8.34
CA SER A 76 1.51 11.73 8.09
C SER A 76 0.50 11.04 8.99
N ILE A 77 -0.57 11.76 9.36
CA ILE A 77 -1.73 11.22 10.09
C ILE A 77 -3.00 11.71 9.41
N ASP A 78 -3.76 10.78 8.83
CA ASP A 78 -5.06 11.09 8.20
C ASP A 78 -5.92 9.84 8.09
N THR A 79 -7.09 9.98 7.48
CA THR A 79 -7.89 8.85 7.00
C THR A 79 -7.18 8.15 5.82
N PRO A 80 -7.43 6.87 5.54
CA PRO A 80 -6.88 6.20 4.35
C PRO A 80 -7.24 6.94 3.05
N VAL A 81 -8.43 7.53 2.98
CA VAL A 81 -8.84 8.35 1.83
C VAL A 81 -8.02 9.64 1.77
N GLY A 82 -7.86 10.35 2.89
CA GLY A 82 -7.05 11.58 2.97
C GLY A 82 -5.61 11.34 2.51
N ILE A 83 -4.97 10.26 3.00
CA ILE A 83 -3.63 9.85 2.56
C ILE A 83 -3.57 9.65 1.03
N ARG A 84 -4.53 8.92 0.44
CA ARG A 84 -4.54 8.69 -1.00
C ARG A 84 -4.79 9.95 -1.82
N THR A 85 -5.65 10.84 -1.34
CA THR A 85 -5.94 12.11 -2.03
C THR A 85 -4.81 13.13 -1.93
N SER A 86 -3.92 13.00 -0.93
CA SER A 86 -2.70 13.82 -0.83
C SER A 86 -1.62 13.43 -1.83
N PHE A 87 -1.76 12.32 -2.53
CA PHE A 87 -0.82 11.90 -3.57
C PHE A 87 -0.95 12.81 -4.80
N ASP A 88 0.05 13.66 -5.01
CA ASP A 88 0.02 14.78 -5.97
C ASP A 88 0.42 14.41 -7.41
N ARG A 89 0.75 13.15 -7.67
CA ARG A 89 1.27 12.67 -8.97
C ARG A 89 0.34 11.67 -9.64
N ARG A 90 0.45 11.57 -10.95
CA ARG A 90 -0.20 10.48 -11.67
C ARG A 90 0.59 9.19 -11.51
N LEU A 91 -0.13 8.13 -11.16
CA LEU A 91 0.41 6.80 -11.00
C LEU A 91 0.02 5.92 -12.19
N TYR A 92 0.97 5.15 -12.67
CA TYR A 92 0.77 4.23 -13.80
C TYR A 92 1.18 2.82 -13.39
N ALA A 93 0.32 1.84 -13.68
CA ALA A 93 0.67 0.42 -13.63
C ALA A 93 1.28 0.01 -14.96
N VAL A 94 2.51 -0.47 -14.95
CA VAL A 94 3.23 -0.92 -16.15
C VAL A 94 3.49 -2.41 -16.05
N ARG A 95 3.08 -3.16 -17.08
CA ARG A 95 3.21 -4.62 -17.13
C ARG A 95 3.81 -5.06 -18.46
N CYS A 96 4.58 -6.14 -18.43
CA CYS A 96 5.02 -6.88 -19.59
C CYS A 96 5.42 -8.32 -19.22
N ALA A 97 5.75 -9.17 -20.20
CA ALA A 97 6.23 -10.52 -19.93
C ALA A 97 7.57 -10.56 -19.15
N SER A 98 8.44 -9.56 -19.33
CA SER A 98 9.78 -9.50 -18.73
C SER A 98 9.86 -8.46 -17.60
N MET A 99 9.10 -8.65 -16.52
CA MET A 99 8.95 -7.68 -15.42
C MET A 99 10.29 -7.28 -14.77
N TYR A 100 11.18 -8.22 -14.53
CA TYR A 100 12.47 -7.92 -13.86
C TYR A 100 13.32 -6.92 -14.67
N LYS A 101 13.46 -7.14 -15.98
CA LYS A 101 14.19 -6.23 -16.87
C LYS A 101 13.48 -4.89 -17.00
N LEU A 102 12.14 -4.91 -17.10
CA LEU A 102 11.32 -3.73 -17.22
C LEU A 102 11.54 -2.75 -16.06
N LEU A 103 11.67 -3.22 -14.83
CA LEU A 103 11.89 -2.37 -13.66
C LEU A 103 13.17 -1.52 -13.80
N GLY A 104 14.26 -2.14 -14.26
CA GLY A 104 15.52 -1.46 -14.52
C GLY A 104 15.37 -0.39 -15.60
N ASP A 105 14.81 -0.78 -16.74
CA ASP A 105 14.63 0.11 -17.88
C ASP A 105 13.67 1.28 -17.55
N LEU A 106 12.62 1.06 -16.78
CA LEU A 106 11.72 2.13 -16.32
C LEU A 106 12.44 3.12 -15.39
N ARG A 107 13.33 2.64 -14.52
CA ARG A 107 14.14 3.50 -13.63
C ARG A 107 15.17 4.33 -14.39
N GLU A 108 15.68 3.82 -15.49
CA GLU A 108 16.63 4.52 -16.38
C GLU A 108 15.96 5.56 -17.30
N PHE A 109 14.63 5.51 -17.45
CA PHE A 109 13.93 6.48 -18.30
C PHE A 109 14.07 7.89 -17.72
N PRO A 110 14.51 8.90 -18.51
CA PRO A 110 14.88 10.22 -17.99
C PRO A 110 13.77 10.97 -17.25
N ASP A 111 12.51 10.76 -17.65
CA ASP A 111 11.37 11.42 -17.03
C ASP A 111 10.76 10.60 -15.86
N THR A 112 11.34 9.48 -15.49
CA THR A 112 10.90 8.73 -14.31
C THR A 112 11.19 9.51 -13.04
N ASN A 113 10.17 9.65 -12.19
CA ASN A 113 10.33 10.15 -10.83
C ASN A 113 10.58 8.99 -9.85
N SER A 114 9.70 7.99 -9.86
CA SER A 114 9.86 6.77 -9.07
C SER A 114 9.29 5.56 -9.81
N CYS A 115 9.85 4.38 -9.55
CA CYS A 115 9.33 3.13 -10.05
C CYS A 115 9.58 2.02 -9.03
N PHE A 116 8.48 1.38 -8.58
CA PHE A 116 8.48 0.31 -7.59
C PHE A 116 7.78 -0.93 -8.13
N ALA A 117 8.21 -2.10 -7.68
CA ALA A 117 7.58 -3.37 -8.04
C ALA A 117 6.42 -3.66 -7.09
N PHE A 118 5.22 -3.88 -7.63
CA PHE A 118 4.00 -4.20 -6.90
C PHE A 118 3.35 -5.44 -7.52
N GLY A 119 3.53 -6.58 -6.91
CA GLY A 119 2.90 -7.82 -7.37
C GLY A 119 3.12 -8.09 -8.86
N ASP A 120 2.06 -7.95 -9.67
CA ASP A 120 2.03 -8.20 -11.11
C ASP A 120 2.34 -6.97 -11.98
N ALA A 121 2.57 -5.80 -11.36
CA ALA A 121 2.82 -4.54 -12.06
C ALA A 121 4.02 -3.79 -11.47
N HIS A 122 4.58 -2.86 -12.24
CA HIS A 122 5.42 -1.81 -11.71
C HIS A 122 4.63 -0.53 -11.61
N HIS A 123 4.65 0.10 -10.44
CA HIS A 123 4.02 1.38 -10.19
C HIS A 123 5.01 2.49 -10.53
N LEU A 124 4.69 3.25 -11.56
CA LEU A 124 5.52 4.30 -12.13
C LEU A 124 4.91 5.66 -11.88
N THR A 125 5.71 6.61 -11.38
CA THR A 125 5.39 8.04 -11.42
C THR A 125 6.38 8.76 -12.33
N LEU A 126 5.90 9.77 -13.05
CA LEU A 126 6.70 10.57 -13.94
C LEU A 126 6.95 11.96 -13.34
N ARG A 127 8.08 12.59 -13.68
CA ARG A 127 8.41 13.96 -13.27
C ARG A 127 7.51 15.01 -13.91
N ARG A 128 7.00 14.71 -15.08
CA ARG A 128 6.06 15.55 -15.86
C ARG A 128 4.96 14.66 -16.41
N ASP A 129 3.76 15.18 -16.37
CA ASP A 129 2.60 14.53 -16.99
C ASP A 129 2.34 15.15 -18.36
N GLY A 130 1.92 14.31 -19.29
CA GLY A 130 1.56 14.76 -20.64
C GLY A 130 1.59 13.64 -21.66
N GLU A 131 0.86 13.82 -22.74
CA GLU A 131 0.83 12.85 -23.84
C GLU A 131 2.20 12.70 -24.53
N ASP A 132 2.98 13.78 -24.56
CA ASP A 132 4.34 13.80 -25.10
C ASP A 132 5.30 12.92 -24.30
N VAL A 133 5.23 12.97 -22.98
CA VAL A 133 6.06 12.13 -22.10
C VAL A 133 5.64 10.67 -22.21
N MET A 134 4.34 10.41 -22.27
CA MET A 134 3.83 9.04 -22.41
C MET A 134 4.23 8.44 -23.78
N ARG A 135 4.16 9.23 -24.86
CA ARG A 135 4.65 8.79 -26.17
C ARG A 135 6.15 8.48 -26.15
N ARG A 136 6.98 9.36 -25.55
CA ARG A 136 8.42 9.10 -25.39
C ARG A 136 8.72 7.85 -24.58
N LEU A 137 7.96 7.59 -23.51
CA LEU A 137 8.07 6.37 -22.72
C LEU A 137 7.77 5.13 -23.58
N GLN A 138 6.70 5.16 -24.37
CA GLN A 138 6.34 4.06 -25.27
C GLN A 138 7.42 3.81 -26.34
N GLU A 139 7.93 4.89 -26.96
CA GLU A 139 9.03 4.81 -27.93
C GLU A 139 10.32 4.26 -27.31
N TYR A 140 10.66 4.72 -26.10
CA TYR A 140 11.80 4.24 -25.33
C TYR A 140 11.70 2.73 -25.05
N LEU A 141 10.56 2.27 -24.54
CA LEU A 141 10.33 0.86 -24.25
C LEU A 141 10.33 0.01 -25.52
N LYS A 142 9.74 0.50 -26.61
CA LYS A 142 9.80 -0.15 -27.91
C LYS A 142 11.24 -0.26 -28.43
N GLY A 143 12.06 0.78 -28.27
CA GLY A 143 13.48 0.78 -28.60
C GLY A 143 14.32 -0.21 -27.76
N LYS A 144 13.90 -0.50 -26.52
CA LYS A 144 14.49 -1.54 -25.65
C LYS A 144 14.02 -2.97 -25.99
N GLY A 145 13.11 -3.12 -26.98
CA GLY A 145 12.63 -4.40 -27.48
C GLY A 145 11.38 -4.93 -26.78
N TYR A 146 10.65 -4.10 -26.05
CA TYR A 146 9.36 -4.50 -25.46
C TYR A 146 8.23 -4.35 -26.52
N ALA A 147 7.54 -5.45 -26.80
CA ALA A 147 6.42 -5.48 -27.75
C ALA A 147 5.04 -5.54 -27.05
N ASP A 148 5.01 -5.96 -25.78
CA ASP A 148 3.81 -6.34 -25.03
C ASP A 148 3.60 -5.50 -23.76
N VAL A 149 4.07 -4.26 -23.72
CA VAL A 149 3.92 -3.40 -22.54
C VAL A 149 2.52 -2.81 -22.49
N SER A 150 1.81 -3.06 -21.38
CA SER A 150 0.62 -2.29 -21.02
C SER A 150 0.97 -1.19 -20.03
N ILE A 151 0.38 -0.01 -20.21
CA ILE A 151 0.52 1.15 -19.32
C ILE A 151 -0.89 1.64 -19.03
N GLU A 152 -1.31 1.54 -17.79
CA GLU A 152 -2.64 1.91 -17.34
C GLU A 152 -2.54 2.91 -16.20
N ARG A 153 -3.42 3.92 -16.20
CA ARG A 153 -3.53 4.85 -15.07
C ARG A 153 -4.12 4.13 -13.87
N LEU A 154 -3.53 4.35 -12.69
CA LEU A 154 -3.92 3.72 -11.45
C LEU A 154 -4.26 4.77 -10.40
N GLU A 155 -5.26 4.49 -9.55
CA GLU A 155 -5.48 5.25 -8.32
C GLU A 155 -4.47 4.81 -7.25
N PRO A 156 -3.84 5.74 -6.53
CA PRO A 156 -2.83 5.38 -5.54
C PRO A 156 -3.42 4.60 -4.36
N SER A 157 -2.70 3.62 -3.90
CA SER A 157 -2.93 2.92 -2.64
C SER A 157 -2.25 3.66 -1.47
N VAL A 158 -2.55 3.27 -0.23
CA VAL A 158 -1.82 3.77 0.96
C VAL A 158 -0.34 3.41 0.87
N GLU A 159 -0.01 2.24 0.29
CA GLU A 159 1.37 1.80 0.10
C GLU A 159 2.12 2.68 -0.90
N ASP A 160 1.48 3.08 -2.01
CA ASP A 160 2.07 4.02 -2.97
C ASP A 160 2.40 5.36 -2.32
N CYS A 161 1.47 5.86 -1.49
CA CYS A 161 1.68 7.10 -0.75
C CYS A 161 2.85 6.98 0.23
N PHE A 162 2.93 5.87 0.98
CA PHE A 162 4.04 5.61 1.92
C PHE A 162 5.40 5.52 1.21
N MET A 163 5.45 4.90 0.02
CA MET A 163 6.67 4.79 -0.77
C MET A 163 7.10 6.12 -1.39
N ALA A 164 6.20 7.08 -1.55
CA ALA A 164 6.46 8.40 -2.10
C ALA A 164 6.92 9.44 -1.06
N LEU A 165 6.65 9.20 0.23
CA LEU A 165 7.09 10.01 1.37
C LEU A 165 8.55 9.72 1.73
#